data_79622409a172b57571571a00edeed3a8
#
_entry.id   79622409a172b57571571a00edeed3a8
#
_cell.length_a   1.000
_cell.length_b   1.000
_cell.length_c   1.000
_cell.angle_alpha   90.00
_cell.angle_beta   90.00
_cell.angle_gamma   90.00
#
_symmetry.space_group_name_H-M   'P 1'
#
loop_
_entity.id
_entity.type
_entity.pdbx_description
1 polymer ?
#
loop_
_entity_poly.entity_id
_entity_poly.type
_entity_poly.pdbx_seq_one_letter_code
_entity_poly.pdbx_strand_id
1 'polypeptide(L)'
;MEETIVSKEDVARKVSMKEGTSLFIADEVYALLGDDKFLEDWDSLYYSCEWSNAFFSPSFAKCFYEVFEQEYTPIIIAQFENGNLKALLPLNVEANAVLEQKTFKVKGVGYHYAEYQGWLAERGLEVSFIKEALALLLKTFPTAEIHLKYLPAKIPVDWVSEPAWSAKCALQEWGRPLMRMSDPELPKFFKKRSYKTKLNRLKRSGKLEFKEVTDRNEYADMLPALALQFDFRQGAMFNKKHFQDNPKKTDLMMRLFDAGLLHSTILTLDGEIIASIIAVTGQNWIHLGGINTHSPEHAVHSPGFVHFVLLSEMLSKDENMVFDLTPGGDEYKERLATDRDVTYGLIISNSKKAILKGKARVEFDELMLRQGRRPVSVENDVRKELHIWKHRAKNLTKRGLPKLYDNPKVRLENVYEINKKEDCEQLSFKVKKNHLEDLLLYWSEGNQATRWEALTHFMKSMERGEDVYCVSRNTELMACIWVANGKAIVKSEELSTVFSEEDHVMYHFYCKPQFKKEFSGFFKAIVQQMPVKGHIKALLSKDYKFLIENLNCFKAG
;
A
#
# COMPACT_ATOMS: atom_id res chain seq x y z
N MET A 1 11.99 26.28 43.73
CA MET A 1 12.76 25.20 43.05
C MET A 1 12.61 25.46 41.56
N GLU A 2 13.62 26.06 40.97
CA GLU A 2 13.68 26.30 39.53
C GLU A 2 14.00 24.96 38.84
N GLU A 3 13.06 24.44 38.08
CA GLU A 3 13.34 23.34 37.15
C GLU A 3 14.22 23.90 36.03
N THR A 4 15.47 23.50 36.04
CA THR A 4 16.42 23.78 34.96
C THR A 4 15.96 23.04 33.73
N ILE A 5 15.34 23.75 32.78
CA ILE A 5 15.08 23.26 31.45
C ILE A 5 16.45 23.09 30.77
N VAL A 6 16.96 21.86 30.75
CA VAL A 6 18.16 21.49 29.98
C VAL A 6 17.80 21.63 28.51
N SER A 7 18.41 22.56 27.82
CA SER A 7 18.20 22.75 26.38
C SER A 7 18.72 21.55 25.60
N LYS A 8 18.08 21.23 24.46
CA LYS A 8 18.54 20.16 23.54
C LYS A 8 20.00 20.35 23.07
N GLU A 9 20.54 21.56 23.18
CA GLU A 9 21.93 21.89 22.86
C GLU A 9 22.95 21.44 23.95
N ASP A 10 22.53 21.24 25.18
CA ASP A 10 23.42 20.77 26.25
C ASP A 10 23.64 19.24 26.25
N VAL A 11 22.80 18.47 25.52
CA VAL A 11 22.91 17.01 25.36
C VAL A 11 23.96 16.63 24.29
N ALA A 12 24.45 17.58 23.49
CA ALA A 12 25.56 17.41 22.55
C ALA A 12 26.93 17.15 23.25
N ARG A 13 26.94 16.58 24.45
CA ARG A 13 28.14 16.05 25.07
C ARG A 13 28.56 14.79 24.35
N LYS A 14 29.53 14.96 23.39
CA LYS A 14 30.41 13.97 22.79
C LYS A 14 30.03 12.52 23.15
N VAL A 15 29.17 11.92 22.32
CA VAL A 15 29.04 10.46 22.34
C VAL A 15 30.45 9.91 22.15
N SER A 16 30.98 9.19 23.12
CA SER A 16 32.32 8.62 23.03
C SER A 16 32.29 7.52 21.98
N MET A 17 32.77 7.80 20.78
CA MET A 17 33.03 6.82 19.72
C MET A 17 34.19 5.93 20.17
N LYS A 18 33.90 4.90 20.96
CA LYS A 18 34.90 3.95 21.46
C LYS A 18 35.32 3.04 20.31
N GLU A 19 36.62 2.70 20.30
CA GLU A 19 37.17 1.67 19.42
C GLU A 19 36.36 0.36 19.52
N GLY A 20 36.13 -0.27 18.37
CA GLY A 20 35.35 -1.52 18.27
C GLY A 20 33.84 -1.28 18.08
N THR A 21 33.05 -2.32 18.32
CA THR A 21 31.60 -2.34 18.09
C THR A 21 30.86 -1.81 19.31
N SER A 22 30.04 -0.79 19.11
CA SER A 22 29.24 -0.11 20.13
C SER A 22 27.77 -0.04 19.76
N LEU A 23 26.90 -0.07 20.78
CA LEU A 23 25.45 0.02 20.67
C LEU A 23 24.99 1.39 21.17
N PHE A 24 24.24 2.12 20.36
CA PHE A 24 23.67 3.44 20.66
C PHE A 24 22.14 3.36 20.62
N ILE A 25 21.46 4.00 21.55
CA ILE A 25 20.01 3.92 21.71
C ILE A 25 19.44 5.32 21.99
N ALA A 26 18.27 5.63 21.41
CA ALA A 26 17.50 6.85 21.66
C ALA A 26 18.34 8.13 21.47
N ASP A 27 18.55 8.92 22.52
CA ASP A 27 19.25 10.21 22.47
C ASP A 27 20.69 10.09 21.95
N GLU A 28 21.37 8.97 22.21
CA GLU A 28 22.70 8.72 21.65
C GLU A 28 22.67 8.62 20.11
N VAL A 29 21.61 8.03 19.54
CA VAL A 29 21.44 7.97 18.09
C VAL A 29 21.20 9.36 17.52
N TYR A 30 20.36 10.17 18.17
CA TYR A 30 20.12 11.54 17.70
C TYR A 30 21.39 12.40 17.80
N ALA A 31 22.24 12.17 18.81
CA ALA A 31 23.53 12.82 18.91
C ALA A 31 24.48 12.42 17.76
N LEU A 32 24.51 11.13 17.37
CA LEU A 32 25.25 10.66 16.19
C LEU A 32 24.73 11.30 14.89
N LEU A 33 23.39 11.40 14.73
CA LEU A 33 22.77 12.03 13.57
C LEU A 33 22.97 13.55 13.49
N GLY A 34 23.44 14.17 14.57
CA GLY A 34 23.87 15.56 14.65
C GLY A 34 25.39 15.76 14.46
N ASP A 35 26.17 14.68 14.31
CA ASP A 35 27.62 14.73 14.09
C ASP A 35 27.93 14.65 12.60
N ASP A 36 28.45 15.73 12.02
CA ASP A 36 28.72 15.82 10.57
C ASP A 36 29.75 14.77 10.11
N LYS A 37 30.79 14.50 10.93
CA LYS A 37 31.79 13.47 10.60
C LYS A 37 31.17 12.09 10.55
N PHE A 38 30.30 11.73 11.50
CA PHE A 38 29.61 10.45 11.49
C PHE A 38 28.73 10.29 10.24
N LEU A 39 28.02 11.35 9.83
CA LEU A 39 27.21 11.33 8.62
C LEU A 39 28.06 11.23 7.34
N GLU A 40 29.20 11.92 7.26
CA GLU A 40 30.15 11.81 6.14
C GLU A 40 30.75 10.40 6.05
N ASP A 41 31.15 9.80 7.16
CA ASP A 41 31.63 8.43 7.24
C ASP A 41 30.52 7.42 6.81
N TRP A 42 29.27 7.66 7.24
CA TRP A 42 28.13 6.84 6.84
C TRP A 42 27.86 6.94 5.33
N ASP A 43 27.87 8.15 4.77
CA ASP A 43 27.76 8.37 3.32
C ASP A 43 28.87 7.64 2.57
N SER A 44 30.12 7.68 3.08
CA SER A 44 31.24 6.96 2.49
C SER A 44 31.00 5.45 2.46
N LEU A 45 30.51 4.87 3.54
CA LEU A 45 30.08 3.47 3.59
C LEU A 45 28.93 3.17 2.63
N TYR A 46 27.94 4.06 2.57
CA TYR A 46 26.79 3.92 1.67
C TYR A 46 27.22 3.86 0.20
N TYR A 47 28.17 4.69 -0.22
CA TYR A 47 28.64 4.70 -1.61
C TYR A 47 29.62 3.59 -1.93
N SER A 48 30.39 3.09 -0.95
CA SER A 48 31.39 2.04 -1.16
C SER A 48 30.85 0.62 -1.00
N CYS A 49 29.76 0.42 -0.27
CA CYS A 49 29.21 -0.89 0.04
C CYS A 49 28.41 -1.45 -1.16
N GLU A 50 28.81 -2.62 -1.65
CA GLU A 50 28.33 -3.21 -2.90
C GLU A 50 26.82 -3.53 -2.91
N TRP A 51 26.21 -3.77 -1.75
CA TRP A 51 24.78 -4.08 -1.62
C TRP A 51 23.94 -2.91 -1.10
N SER A 52 24.54 -1.74 -0.95
CA SER A 52 23.80 -0.57 -0.49
C SER A 52 22.71 -0.14 -1.49
N ASN A 53 21.71 0.51 -0.97
CA ASN A 53 20.62 1.12 -1.75
C ASN A 53 20.04 2.30 -0.97
N ALA A 54 19.13 3.06 -1.56
CA ALA A 54 18.59 4.28 -0.99
C ALA A 54 18.09 4.17 0.47
N PHE A 55 17.59 3.00 0.89
CA PHE A 55 17.11 2.77 2.26
C PHE A 55 18.24 2.65 3.30
N PHE A 56 19.49 2.53 2.86
CA PHE A 56 20.67 2.51 3.75
C PHE A 56 21.34 3.87 3.87
N SER A 57 20.86 4.90 3.15
CA SER A 57 21.44 6.25 3.22
C SER A 57 21.19 6.90 4.58
N PRO A 58 22.10 7.73 5.08
CA PRO A 58 21.89 8.51 6.30
C PRO A 58 20.67 9.42 6.18
N SER A 59 20.43 10.01 5.00
CA SER A 59 19.26 10.85 4.73
C SER A 59 17.93 10.11 4.91
N PHE A 60 17.80 8.86 4.43
CA PHE A 60 16.61 8.06 4.65
C PHE A 60 16.40 7.75 6.14
N ALA A 61 17.46 7.32 6.83
CA ALA A 61 17.41 6.99 8.25
C ALA A 61 17.02 8.21 9.08
N LYS A 62 17.62 9.38 8.82
CA LYS A 62 17.31 10.65 9.49
C LYS A 62 15.85 11.06 9.28
N CYS A 63 15.35 11.04 8.04
CA CYS A 63 13.95 11.33 7.76
C CYS A 63 13.01 10.41 8.56
N PHE A 64 13.30 9.11 8.61
CA PHE A 64 12.46 8.16 9.33
C PHE A 64 12.51 8.38 10.85
N TYR A 65 13.68 8.48 11.44
CA TYR A 65 13.83 8.63 12.88
C TYR A 65 13.22 9.94 13.40
N GLU A 66 13.40 11.05 12.69
CA GLU A 66 12.81 12.34 13.05
C GLU A 66 11.28 12.36 12.95
N VAL A 67 10.72 11.79 11.90
CA VAL A 67 9.25 11.77 11.71
C VAL A 67 8.57 10.87 12.75
N PHE A 68 9.19 9.74 13.08
CA PHE A 68 8.59 8.73 13.95
C PHE A 68 9.22 8.64 15.33
N GLU A 69 9.83 9.72 15.83
CA GLU A 69 10.52 9.76 17.12
C GLU A 69 9.65 9.33 18.34
N GLN A 70 8.34 9.51 18.23
CA GLN A 70 7.40 9.14 19.30
C GLN A 70 6.92 7.70 19.21
N GLU A 71 6.93 7.10 18.02
CA GLU A 71 6.46 5.73 17.77
C GLU A 71 7.57 4.70 17.89
N TYR A 72 8.80 5.10 17.57
CA TYR A 72 9.95 4.20 17.55
C TYR A 72 11.14 4.78 18.29
N THR A 73 11.80 3.92 19.04
CA THR A 73 13.12 4.19 19.62
C THR A 73 14.19 3.77 18.61
N PRO A 74 15.06 4.67 18.14
CA PRO A 74 16.14 4.35 17.25
C PRO A 74 17.24 3.56 17.96
N ILE A 75 17.86 2.63 17.22
CA ILE A 75 19.02 1.85 17.65
C ILE A 75 20.04 1.86 16.51
N ILE A 76 21.29 2.17 16.82
CA ILE A 76 22.41 2.02 15.90
C ILE A 76 23.47 1.15 16.55
N ILE A 77 23.95 0.15 15.80
CA ILE A 77 25.19 -0.55 16.16
C ILE A 77 26.22 -0.13 15.14
N ALA A 78 27.35 0.39 15.62
CA ALA A 78 28.42 0.91 14.78
C ALA A 78 29.77 0.40 15.25
N GLN A 79 30.66 0.14 14.31
CA GLN A 79 32.04 -0.22 14.55
C GLN A 79 32.96 0.91 14.14
N PHE A 80 33.85 1.32 15.07
CA PHE A 80 34.83 2.37 14.84
C PHE A 80 36.25 1.82 14.90
N GLU A 81 37.10 2.34 14.04
CA GLU A 81 38.55 2.10 14.04
C GLU A 81 39.27 3.41 13.75
N ASN A 82 40.21 3.78 14.63
CA ASN A 82 40.92 5.07 14.60
C ASN A 82 39.99 6.29 14.48
N GLY A 83 38.83 6.22 15.18
CA GLY A 83 37.82 7.28 15.17
C GLY A 83 37.02 7.42 13.89
N ASN A 84 37.12 6.47 12.93
CA ASN A 84 36.33 6.43 11.70
C ASN A 84 35.30 5.29 11.77
N LEU A 85 34.14 5.53 11.19
CA LEU A 85 33.08 4.52 11.07
C LEU A 85 33.47 3.47 10.02
N LYS A 86 33.48 2.19 10.41
CA LYS A 86 33.85 1.06 9.56
C LYS A 86 32.68 0.15 9.18
N ALA A 87 31.67 0.10 10.04
CA ALA A 87 30.46 -0.66 9.77
C ALA A 87 29.28 -0.14 10.60
N LEU A 88 28.06 -0.38 10.12
CA LEU A 88 26.85 0.20 10.67
C LEU A 88 25.64 -0.69 10.45
N LEU A 89 24.82 -0.87 11.49
CA LEU A 89 23.51 -1.53 11.46
C LEU A 89 22.44 -0.60 12.09
N PRO A 90 21.65 0.11 11.26
CA PRO A 90 20.59 0.99 11.77
C PRO A 90 19.29 0.20 11.98
N LEU A 91 18.73 0.32 13.18
CA LEU A 91 17.58 -0.45 13.64
C LEU A 91 16.56 0.46 14.34
N ASN A 92 15.37 -0.07 14.60
CA ASN A 92 14.37 0.56 15.42
C ASN A 92 13.54 -0.47 16.20
N VAL A 93 12.92 -0.03 17.27
CA VAL A 93 11.98 -0.78 18.09
C VAL A 93 10.78 0.11 18.42
N GLU A 94 9.59 -0.48 18.61
CA GLU A 94 8.42 0.29 19.05
C GLU A 94 8.71 0.99 20.38
N ALA A 95 8.29 2.25 20.51
CA ALA A 95 8.47 3.02 21.73
C ALA A 95 7.86 2.27 22.92
N ASN A 96 8.53 2.32 24.06
CA ASN A 96 8.18 1.62 25.31
C ASN A 96 8.36 0.08 25.30
N ALA A 97 8.63 -0.56 24.17
CA ALA A 97 8.81 -2.02 24.13
C ALA A 97 9.99 -2.48 24.99
N VAL A 98 11.07 -1.71 25.03
CA VAL A 98 12.27 -2.01 25.84
C VAL A 98 11.97 -1.91 27.34
N LEU A 99 11.10 -0.97 27.73
CA LEU A 99 10.74 -0.73 29.15
C LEU A 99 9.81 -1.81 29.70
N GLU A 100 9.01 -2.47 28.84
CA GLU A 100 8.04 -3.48 29.26
C GLU A 100 8.65 -4.86 29.52
N GLN A 101 9.94 -5.09 29.28
CA GLN A 101 10.67 -6.37 29.46
C GLN A 101 9.99 -7.61 28.84
N LYS A 102 9.06 -7.41 27.91
CA LYS A 102 8.40 -8.48 27.14
C LYS A 102 9.21 -8.81 25.88
N THR A 103 8.88 -9.93 25.24
CA THR A 103 9.40 -10.21 23.90
C THR A 103 8.98 -9.10 22.95
N PHE A 104 9.95 -8.43 22.33
CA PHE A 104 9.72 -7.33 21.40
C PHE A 104 10.48 -7.56 20.10
N LYS A 105 10.07 -6.85 19.05
CA LYS A 105 10.67 -6.98 17.72
C LYS A 105 11.56 -5.78 17.44
N VAL A 106 12.82 -6.07 17.19
CA VAL A 106 13.77 -5.12 16.61
C VAL A 106 13.76 -5.28 15.09
N LYS A 107 13.69 -4.20 14.36
CA LYS A 107 13.59 -4.19 12.90
C LYS A 107 14.62 -3.24 12.32
N GLY A 108 14.97 -3.42 11.05
CA GLY A 108 15.78 -2.45 10.31
C GLY A 108 15.10 -1.09 10.25
N VAL A 109 15.88 -0.03 10.12
CA VAL A 109 15.39 1.33 9.97
C VAL A 109 14.32 1.42 8.86
N GLY A 110 13.33 2.26 9.03
CA GLY A 110 12.23 2.42 8.09
C GLY A 110 11.07 1.45 8.28
N TYR A 111 11.26 0.34 9.00
CA TYR A 111 10.21 -0.64 9.32
C TYR A 111 9.34 -1.03 8.10
N HIS A 112 8.09 -0.52 8.02
CA HIS A 112 7.21 -0.78 6.89
C HIS A 112 7.46 0.12 5.68
N TYR A 113 8.21 1.20 5.87
CA TYR A 113 8.47 2.21 4.84
C TYR A 113 9.76 1.92 4.07
N ALA A 114 10.67 1.10 4.64
CA ALA A 114 11.83 0.58 3.94
C ALA A 114 11.52 -0.78 3.32
N GLU A 115 11.76 -0.91 2.02
CA GLU A 115 11.65 -2.21 1.37
C GLU A 115 12.84 -3.10 1.72
N TYR A 116 14.04 -2.53 1.79
CA TYR A 116 15.27 -3.24 2.11
C TYR A 116 15.82 -2.80 3.46
N GLN A 117 16.35 -3.76 4.21
CA GLN A 117 16.96 -3.57 5.52
C GLN A 117 18.25 -4.38 5.58
N GLY A 118 19.22 -3.94 6.37
CA GLY A 118 20.50 -4.65 6.50
C GLY A 118 21.55 -3.77 7.16
N TRP A 119 22.80 -4.07 6.89
CA TRP A 119 23.95 -3.35 7.42
C TRP A 119 24.87 -2.86 6.31
N LEU A 120 25.71 -1.91 6.63
CA LEU A 120 26.83 -1.46 5.81
C LEU A 120 28.13 -1.84 6.50
N ALA A 121 29.15 -2.18 5.73
CA ALA A 121 30.48 -2.46 6.25
C ALA A 121 31.55 -2.23 5.19
N GLU A 122 32.74 -1.82 5.62
CA GLU A 122 33.92 -1.83 4.75
C GLU A 122 34.26 -3.27 4.32
N ARG A 123 34.91 -3.38 3.16
CA ARG A 123 35.29 -4.66 2.60
C ARG A 123 36.18 -5.47 3.56
N GLY A 124 35.78 -6.71 3.83
CA GLY A 124 36.45 -7.63 4.74
C GLY A 124 35.92 -7.63 6.17
N LEU A 125 35.05 -6.68 6.54
CA LEU A 125 34.42 -6.61 7.86
C LEU A 125 32.97 -7.11 7.86
N GLU A 126 32.39 -7.41 6.72
CA GLU A 126 30.97 -7.61 6.52
C GLU A 126 30.37 -8.68 7.44
N VAL A 127 31.05 -9.83 7.53
CA VAL A 127 30.59 -10.99 8.32
C VAL A 127 30.99 -10.86 9.79
N SER A 128 32.21 -10.39 10.08
CA SER A 128 32.68 -10.20 11.47
C SER A 128 31.81 -9.18 12.18
N PHE A 129 31.56 -8.04 11.55
CA PHE A 129 30.73 -6.99 12.12
C PHE A 129 29.29 -7.45 12.42
N ILE A 130 28.59 -8.06 11.45
CA ILE A 130 27.20 -8.45 11.68
C ILE A 130 27.07 -9.48 12.80
N LYS A 131 27.97 -10.44 12.88
CA LYS A 131 28.00 -11.43 13.97
C LYS A 131 28.24 -10.78 15.32
N GLU A 132 29.16 -9.85 15.41
CA GLU A 132 29.45 -9.11 16.63
C GLU A 132 28.28 -8.19 17.04
N ALA A 133 27.72 -7.44 16.09
CA ALA A 133 26.58 -6.57 16.30
C ALA A 133 25.34 -7.34 16.82
N LEU A 134 25.01 -8.47 16.20
CA LEU A 134 23.90 -9.32 16.65
C LEU A 134 24.17 -9.97 18.01
N ALA A 135 25.41 -10.40 18.29
CA ALA A 135 25.78 -10.94 19.59
C ALA A 135 25.65 -9.88 20.68
N LEU A 136 26.09 -8.65 20.44
CA LEU A 136 25.95 -7.51 21.34
C LEU A 136 24.47 -7.20 21.61
N LEU A 137 23.66 -7.14 20.53
CA LEU A 137 22.23 -6.86 20.64
C LEU A 137 21.48 -7.93 21.44
N LEU A 138 21.74 -9.22 21.16
CA LEU A 138 21.12 -10.33 21.88
C LEU A 138 21.64 -10.49 23.32
N LYS A 139 22.84 -10.02 23.63
CA LYS A 139 23.36 -9.93 25.00
C LYS A 139 22.65 -8.83 25.79
N THR A 140 22.47 -7.66 25.17
CA THR A 140 21.80 -6.50 25.80
C THR A 140 20.31 -6.74 25.94
N PHE A 141 19.67 -7.36 24.94
CA PHE A 141 18.24 -7.64 24.88
C PHE A 141 17.98 -9.14 24.62
N PRO A 142 18.10 -10.01 25.62
CA PRO A 142 18.02 -11.47 25.44
C PRO A 142 16.66 -11.97 24.91
N THR A 143 15.59 -11.21 25.10
CA THR A 143 14.21 -11.54 24.66
C THR A 143 13.85 -10.96 23.29
N ALA A 144 14.75 -10.23 22.65
CA ALA A 144 14.50 -9.62 21.34
C ALA A 144 14.33 -10.66 20.22
N GLU A 145 13.41 -10.35 19.31
CA GLU A 145 13.31 -10.96 18.00
C GLU A 145 13.75 -9.94 16.96
N ILE A 146 14.87 -10.16 16.28
CA ILE A 146 15.41 -9.27 15.25
C ILE A 146 14.86 -9.70 13.91
N HIS A 147 14.22 -8.79 13.19
CA HIS A 147 13.62 -9.03 11.89
C HIS A 147 14.22 -8.08 10.86
N LEU A 148 14.97 -8.60 9.91
CA LEU A 148 15.49 -7.86 8.77
C LEU A 148 14.75 -8.30 7.51
N LYS A 149 13.99 -7.36 6.93
CA LYS A 149 13.20 -7.60 5.73
C LYS A 149 14.08 -7.36 4.51
N TYR A 150 14.06 -8.29 3.56
CA TYR A 150 14.71 -8.18 2.26
C TYR A 150 16.14 -7.64 2.29
N LEU A 151 17.03 -8.41 2.94
CA LEU A 151 18.47 -8.20 2.78
C LEU A 151 18.82 -8.24 1.29
N PRO A 152 19.58 -7.28 0.75
CA PRO A 152 19.96 -7.25 -0.67
C PRO A 152 20.73 -8.48 -1.15
N ALA A 153 20.70 -8.77 -2.44
CA ALA A 153 21.25 -9.98 -3.05
C ALA A 153 22.72 -10.27 -2.71
N LYS A 154 23.54 -9.24 -2.65
CA LYS A 154 25.00 -9.38 -2.45
C LYS A 154 25.43 -9.36 -0.98
N ILE A 155 24.50 -9.18 -0.06
CA ILE A 155 24.82 -9.17 1.37
C ILE A 155 25.25 -10.58 1.82
N PRO A 156 26.36 -10.76 2.55
CA PRO A 156 26.82 -12.08 2.94
C PRO A 156 25.90 -12.70 4.01
N VAL A 157 25.28 -13.83 3.70
CA VAL A 157 24.35 -14.56 4.60
C VAL A 157 24.82 -15.96 4.96
N ASP A 158 25.95 -16.44 4.44
CA ASP A 158 26.45 -17.81 4.63
C ASP A 158 26.73 -18.15 6.11
N TRP A 159 27.12 -17.13 6.90
CA TRP A 159 27.34 -17.25 8.35
C TRP A 159 26.12 -17.74 9.13
N VAL A 160 24.90 -17.56 8.58
CA VAL A 160 23.65 -18.04 9.19
C VAL A 160 23.65 -19.56 9.35
N SER A 161 24.37 -20.28 8.50
CA SER A 161 24.50 -21.72 8.52
C SER A 161 25.55 -22.25 9.52
N GLU A 162 26.38 -21.36 10.09
CA GLU A 162 27.36 -21.74 11.10
C GLU A 162 26.69 -22.31 12.37
N PRO A 163 27.32 -23.28 13.06
CA PRO A 163 26.72 -23.93 14.24
C PRO A 163 26.28 -22.96 15.33
N ALA A 164 27.00 -21.85 15.54
CA ALA A 164 26.68 -20.84 16.54
C ALA A 164 25.41 -20.03 16.20
N TRP A 165 25.03 -19.94 14.93
CA TRP A 165 23.95 -19.11 14.41
C TRP A 165 22.74 -19.88 13.89
N SER A 166 22.95 -21.09 13.32
CA SER A 166 21.89 -21.89 12.69
C SER A 166 20.70 -22.22 13.61
N ALA A 167 20.96 -22.33 14.93
CA ALA A 167 19.92 -22.54 15.93
C ALA A 167 19.17 -21.23 16.31
N LYS A 168 19.73 -20.08 15.98
CA LYS A 168 19.19 -18.75 16.33
C LYS A 168 18.63 -17.99 15.13
N CYS A 169 18.72 -18.54 13.92
CA CYS A 169 18.33 -17.88 12.69
C CYS A 169 17.26 -18.67 11.92
N ALA A 170 16.38 -17.93 11.26
CA ALA A 170 15.54 -18.42 10.18
C ALA A 170 15.72 -17.49 8.98
N LEU A 171 16.26 -18.04 7.89
CA LEU A 171 16.53 -17.33 6.65
C LEU A 171 15.53 -17.77 5.59
N GLN A 172 14.97 -16.80 4.85
CA GLN A 172 14.04 -17.03 3.76
C GLN A 172 14.53 -16.32 2.51
N GLU A 173 14.57 -17.05 1.41
CA GLU A 173 14.92 -16.51 0.10
C GLU A 173 13.66 -16.00 -0.64
N TRP A 174 13.79 -14.85 -1.31
CA TRP A 174 12.76 -14.24 -2.12
C TRP A 174 13.30 -13.82 -3.48
N GLY A 175 12.66 -14.25 -4.54
CA GLY A 175 12.96 -13.76 -5.89
C GLY A 175 12.60 -12.26 -5.99
N ARG A 176 13.53 -11.48 -6.57
CA ARG A 176 13.35 -10.05 -6.83
C ARG A 176 13.36 -9.80 -8.34
N PRO A 177 12.21 -9.42 -8.93
CA PRO A 177 12.13 -9.04 -10.34
C PRO A 177 12.72 -7.64 -10.57
N LEU A 178 13.55 -7.51 -11.59
CA LEU A 178 14.24 -6.29 -11.97
C LEU A 178 13.98 -5.94 -13.43
N MET A 179 13.97 -4.65 -13.75
CA MET A 179 14.08 -4.16 -15.12
C MET A 179 15.42 -3.42 -15.26
N ARG A 180 16.38 -4.03 -15.96
CA ARG A 180 17.65 -3.38 -16.29
C ARG A 180 17.46 -2.59 -17.58
N MET A 181 17.80 -1.31 -17.54
CA MET A 181 17.61 -0.43 -18.70
C MET A 181 18.59 -0.71 -19.83
N SER A 182 19.68 -1.42 -19.55
CA SER A 182 20.63 -1.95 -20.54
C SER A 182 20.13 -3.18 -21.30
N ASP A 183 18.95 -3.76 -20.96
CA ASP A 183 18.46 -4.99 -21.60
C ASP A 183 18.09 -4.74 -23.07
N PRO A 184 18.68 -5.47 -24.05
CA PRO A 184 18.44 -5.28 -25.47
C PRO A 184 17.02 -5.62 -25.92
N GLU A 185 16.24 -6.34 -25.12
CA GLU A 185 14.85 -6.68 -25.44
C GLU A 185 13.84 -5.59 -25.02
N LEU A 186 14.22 -4.63 -24.18
CA LEU A 186 13.35 -3.53 -23.74
C LEU A 186 12.72 -2.75 -24.90
N PRO A 187 13.45 -2.38 -25.98
CA PRO A 187 12.84 -1.68 -27.11
C PRO A 187 11.77 -2.48 -27.83
N LYS A 188 11.87 -3.83 -27.82
CA LYS A 188 10.84 -4.72 -28.37
C LYS A 188 9.63 -4.79 -27.45
N PHE A 189 9.87 -4.79 -26.14
CA PHE A 189 8.81 -4.76 -25.13
C PHE A 189 7.93 -3.51 -25.29
N PHE A 190 8.50 -2.31 -25.45
CA PHE A 190 7.76 -1.06 -25.67
C PHE A 190 6.94 -1.05 -26.98
N LYS A 191 7.30 -1.88 -27.96
CA LYS A 191 6.58 -2.00 -29.24
C LYS A 191 5.46 -3.04 -29.22
N LYS A 192 5.25 -3.80 -28.13
CA LYS A 192 4.21 -4.84 -28.06
C LYS A 192 2.82 -4.28 -28.37
N ARG A 193 2.06 -4.99 -29.22
CA ARG A 193 0.70 -4.62 -29.64
C ARG A 193 -0.26 -4.43 -28.45
N SER A 194 -0.14 -5.31 -27.44
CA SER A 194 -0.97 -5.27 -26.23
C SER A 194 -0.82 -3.95 -25.46
N TYR A 195 0.40 -3.43 -25.35
CA TYR A 195 0.68 -2.13 -24.74
C TYR A 195 0.11 -0.99 -25.59
N LYS A 196 0.45 -0.94 -26.89
CA LYS A 196 -0.04 0.09 -27.82
C LYS A 196 -1.57 0.18 -27.82
N THR A 197 -2.25 -0.97 -27.75
CA THR A 197 -3.72 -1.01 -27.68
C THR A 197 -4.26 -0.33 -26.42
N LYS A 198 -3.65 -0.60 -25.25
CA LYS A 198 -4.06 0.03 -23.98
C LYS A 198 -3.77 1.54 -23.98
N LEU A 199 -2.58 1.94 -24.40
CA LEU A 199 -2.19 3.33 -24.53
C LEU A 199 -3.14 4.10 -25.47
N ASN A 200 -3.46 3.53 -26.65
CA ASN A 200 -4.35 4.15 -27.61
C ASN A 200 -5.80 4.24 -27.09
N ARG A 201 -6.25 3.30 -26.26
CA ARG A 201 -7.56 3.40 -25.60
C ARG A 201 -7.62 4.59 -24.66
N LEU A 202 -6.61 4.75 -23.80
CA LEU A 202 -6.51 5.92 -22.90
C LEU A 202 -6.45 7.23 -23.68
N LYS A 203 -5.63 7.31 -24.73
CA LYS A 203 -5.54 8.51 -25.58
C LYS A 203 -6.86 8.88 -26.31
N ARG A 204 -7.74 7.91 -26.56
CA ARG A 204 -9.08 8.16 -27.12
C ARG A 204 -10.08 8.64 -26.09
N SER A 205 -9.84 8.33 -24.80
CA SER A 205 -10.73 8.73 -23.70
C SER A 205 -10.53 10.19 -23.28
N GLY A 206 -9.40 10.81 -23.62
CA GLY A 206 -9.11 12.20 -23.29
C GLY A 206 -7.64 12.58 -23.53
N LYS A 207 -7.24 13.75 -23.07
CA LYS A 207 -5.86 14.25 -23.13
C LYS A 207 -5.01 13.50 -22.10
N LEU A 208 -4.25 12.51 -22.57
CA LEU A 208 -3.36 11.69 -21.73
C LEU A 208 -1.98 12.36 -21.64
N GLU A 209 -1.50 12.60 -20.41
CA GLU A 209 -0.17 13.17 -20.15
C GLU A 209 0.57 12.32 -19.13
N PHE A 210 1.85 12.04 -19.40
CA PHE A 210 2.79 11.40 -18.47
C PHE A 210 3.81 12.43 -18.04
N LYS A 211 4.01 12.57 -16.74
CA LYS A 211 4.85 13.61 -16.17
C LYS A 211 5.68 13.10 -15.01
N GLU A 212 6.95 13.52 -14.97
CA GLU A 212 7.78 13.47 -13.75
C GLU A 212 7.52 14.75 -12.95
N VAL A 213 7.35 14.60 -11.64
CA VAL A 213 7.09 15.70 -10.70
C VAL A 213 8.35 15.95 -9.90
N THR A 214 8.97 17.11 -10.19
CA THR A 214 10.21 17.57 -9.55
C THR A 214 10.01 18.84 -8.73
N ASP A 215 8.91 19.55 -8.94
CA ASP A 215 8.55 20.72 -8.14
C ASP A 215 7.92 20.33 -6.80
N ARG A 216 8.42 20.92 -5.71
CA ARG A 216 7.97 20.63 -4.35
C ARG A 216 6.51 21.02 -4.09
N ASN A 217 6.08 22.15 -4.62
CA ASN A 217 4.72 22.63 -4.40
C ASN A 217 3.73 21.77 -5.18
N GLU A 218 4.06 21.43 -6.42
CA GLU A 218 3.27 20.48 -7.21
C GLU A 218 3.17 19.12 -6.52
N TYR A 219 4.28 18.61 -5.96
CA TYR A 219 4.28 17.36 -5.20
C TYR A 219 3.37 17.43 -3.97
N ALA A 220 3.45 18.53 -3.20
CA ALA A 220 2.61 18.75 -2.03
C ALA A 220 1.11 18.85 -2.40
N ASP A 221 0.77 19.53 -3.49
CA ASP A 221 -0.62 19.71 -3.95
C ASP A 221 -1.25 18.40 -4.42
N MET A 222 -0.48 17.50 -5.04
CA MET A 222 -1.00 16.22 -5.53
C MET A 222 -1.05 15.12 -4.45
N LEU A 223 -0.22 15.19 -3.41
CA LEU A 223 -0.06 14.12 -2.42
C LEU A 223 -1.38 13.73 -1.73
N PRO A 224 -2.31 14.63 -1.37
CA PRO A 224 -3.61 14.26 -0.82
C PRO A 224 -4.44 13.37 -1.74
N ALA A 225 -4.47 13.65 -3.05
CA ALA A 225 -5.19 12.83 -4.03
C ALA A 225 -4.56 11.43 -4.17
N LEU A 226 -3.22 11.36 -4.17
CA LEU A 226 -2.51 10.09 -4.20
C LEU A 226 -2.74 9.26 -2.93
N ALA A 227 -2.71 9.92 -1.77
CA ALA A 227 -2.98 9.30 -0.48
C ALA A 227 -4.39 8.71 -0.43
N LEU A 228 -5.39 9.44 -0.96
CA LEU A 228 -6.77 8.99 -1.05
C LEU A 228 -6.91 7.73 -1.94
N GLN A 229 -6.37 7.74 -3.15
CA GLN A 229 -6.37 6.59 -4.05
C GLN A 229 -5.64 5.38 -3.44
N PHE A 230 -4.50 5.62 -2.78
CA PHE A 230 -3.73 4.60 -2.10
C PHE A 230 -4.53 3.98 -0.94
N ASP A 231 -5.11 4.80 -0.07
CA ASP A 231 -5.90 4.35 1.09
C ASP A 231 -7.16 3.60 0.66
N PHE A 232 -7.82 4.03 -0.42
CA PHE A 232 -8.97 3.31 -0.97
C PHE A 232 -8.56 1.90 -1.42
N ARG A 233 -7.47 1.78 -2.18
CA ARG A 233 -6.94 0.48 -2.63
C ARG A 233 -6.49 -0.38 -1.47
N GLN A 234 -5.74 0.16 -0.52
CA GLN A 234 -5.26 -0.57 0.67
C GLN A 234 -6.42 -0.96 1.60
N GLY A 235 -7.44 -0.12 1.71
CA GLY A 235 -8.68 -0.43 2.41
C GLY A 235 -9.41 -1.61 1.81
N ALA A 236 -9.53 -1.65 0.49
CA ALA A 236 -10.16 -2.74 -0.23
C ALA A 236 -9.37 -4.05 -0.17
N MET A 237 -8.04 -3.99 -0.26
CA MET A 237 -7.18 -5.18 -0.28
C MET A 237 -6.86 -5.71 1.13
N PHE A 238 -6.57 -4.83 2.09
CA PHE A 238 -5.97 -5.20 3.38
C PHE A 238 -6.72 -4.62 4.59
N ASN A 239 -7.82 -3.91 4.37
CA ASN A 239 -8.58 -3.18 5.39
C ASN A 239 -7.75 -2.14 6.17
N LYS A 240 -6.80 -1.47 5.50
CA LYS A 240 -5.89 -0.46 6.07
C LYS A 240 -6.04 0.87 5.33
N LYS A 241 -5.88 1.97 6.06
CA LYS A 241 -5.83 3.34 5.52
C LYS A 241 -4.53 3.98 6.01
N HIS A 242 -3.47 3.75 5.27
CA HIS A 242 -2.12 4.08 5.74
C HIS A 242 -1.87 5.56 5.98
N PHE A 243 -2.49 6.45 5.18
CA PHE A 243 -2.35 7.90 5.36
C PHE A 243 -3.35 8.45 6.38
N GLN A 244 -4.61 7.97 6.34
CA GLN A 244 -5.62 8.41 7.33
C GLN A 244 -5.34 7.85 8.72
N ASP A 245 -4.87 6.59 8.82
CA ASP A 245 -4.56 5.94 10.10
C ASP A 245 -3.24 6.46 10.71
N ASN A 246 -2.29 6.94 9.87
CA ASN A 246 -1.05 7.57 10.31
C ASN A 246 -0.68 8.79 9.43
N PRO A 247 -1.09 10.02 9.82
CA PRO A 247 -0.79 11.25 9.08
C PRO A 247 0.71 11.53 8.91
N LYS A 248 1.57 11.06 9.82
CA LYS A 248 3.04 11.20 9.73
C LYS A 248 3.62 10.56 8.47
N LYS A 249 2.88 9.66 7.82
CA LYS A 249 3.28 9.14 6.51
C LYS A 249 3.38 10.25 5.46
N THR A 250 2.48 11.24 5.49
CA THR A 250 2.56 12.42 4.63
C THR A 250 3.84 13.20 4.89
N ASP A 251 4.18 13.43 6.16
CA ASP A 251 5.40 14.15 6.54
C ASP A 251 6.66 13.40 6.09
N LEU A 252 6.68 12.06 6.24
CA LEU A 252 7.77 11.24 5.75
C LEU A 252 7.92 11.39 4.23
N MET A 253 6.83 11.30 3.46
CA MET A 253 6.87 11.43 2.01
C MET A 253 7.38 12.80 1.57
N MET A 254 6.98 13.89 2.25
CA MET A 254 7.49 15.23 1.99
C MET A 254 8.99 15.34 2.28
N ARG A 255 9.45 14.84 3.43
CA ARG A 255 10.89 14.87 3.78
C ARG A 255 11.74 14.04 2.83
N LEU A 256 11.27 12.87 2.42
CA LEU A 256 11.98 12.04 1.43
C LEU A 256 12.05 12.75 0.08
N PHE A 257 11.01 13.51 -0.32
CA PHE A 257 11.02 14.32 -1.52
C PHE A 257 12.05 15.45 -1.41
N ASP A 258 12.04 16.20 -0.30
CA ASP A 258 12.97 17.29 -0.02
C ASP A 258 14.43 16.80 0.04
N ALA A 259 14.66 15.56 0.49
CA ALA A 259 15.97 14.91 0.51
C ALA A 259 16.41 14.34 -0.87
N GLY A 260 15.62 14.49 -1.93
CA GLY A 260 15.92 13.94 -3.25
C GLY A 260 15.87 12.40 -3.34
N LEU A 261 15.21 11.76 -2.39
CA LEU A 261 15.10 10.29 -2.30
C LEU A 261 13.86 9.73 -2.99
N LEU A 262 13.03 10.56 -3.63
CA LEU A 262 11.85 10.13 -4.36
C LEU A 262 11.95 10.45 -5.84
N HIS A 263 11.64 9.46 -6.65
CA HIS A 263 11.34 9.58 -8.07
C HIS A 263 9.81 9.53 -8.23
N SER A 264 9.22 10.66 -8.62
CA SER A 264 7.77 10.85 -8.60
C SER A 264 7.23 11.01 -10.00
N THR A 265 6.37 10.10 -10.46
CA THR A 265 5.72 10.18 -11.76
C THR A 265 4.20 10.01 -11.65
N ILE A 266 3.48 10.74 -12.48
CA ILE A 266 2.02 10.67 -12.61
C ILE A 266 1.60 10.48 -14.06
N LEU A 267 0.46 9.84 -14.24
CA LEU A 267 -0.27 9.73 -15.49
C LEU A 267 -1.61 10.43 -15.31
N THR A 268 -1.90 11.43 -16.11
CA THR A 268 -3.14 12.19 -16.04
C THR A 268 -3.99 11.99 -17.30
N LEU A 269 -5.31 12.07 -17.14
CA LEU A 269 -6.29 12.11 -18.23
C LEU A 269 -7.19 13.32 -18.01
N ASP A 270 -7.19 14.26 -18.96
CA ASP A 270 -7.90 15.54 -18.86
C ASP A 270 -7.59 16.31 -17.56
N GLY A 271 -6.34 16.19 -17.07
CA GLY A 271 -5.85 16.81 -15.84
C GLY A 271 -6.10 16.03 -14.56
N GLU A 272 -6.89 14.97 -14.58
CA GLU A 272 -7.12 14.07 -13.43
C GLU A 272 -6.00 13.03 -13.33
N ILE A 273 -5.47 12.77 -12.12
CA ILE A 273 -4.45 11.75 -11.89
C ILE A 273 -5.10 10.36 -11.93
N ILE A 274 -4.79 9.58 -12.98
CA ILE A 274 -5.32 8.23 -13.17
C ILE A 274 -4.36 7.12 -12.78
N ALA A 275 -3.06 7.42 -12.65
CA ALA A 275 -2.08 6.51 -12.04
C ALA A 275 -0.89 7.31 -11.50
N SER A 276 -0.21 6.74 -10.51
CA SER A 276 1.01 7.30 -9.93
C SER A 276 1.99 6.22 -9.51
N ILE A 277 3.27 6.52 -9.66
CA ILE A 277 4.37 5.75 -9.09
C ILE A 277 5.30 6.74 -8.41
N ILE A 278 5.32 6.69 -7.08
CA ILE A 278 6.27 7.39 -6.23
C ILE A 278 7.21 6.32 -5.69
N ALA A 279 8.42 6.31 -6.17
CA ALA A 279 9.42 5.29 -5.90
C ALA A 279 10.59 5.88 -5.12
N VAL A 280 11.27 5.07 -4.29
CA VAL A 280 12.49 5.50 -3.60
C VAL A 280 13.66 5.36 -4.55
N THR A 281 14.52 6.37 -4.64
CA THR A 281 15.63 6.42 -5.60
C THR A 281 16.98 6.68 -4.93
N GLY A 282 18.04 6.14 -5.52
CA GLY A 282 19.44 6.37 -5.15
C GLY A 282 20.39 5.45 -5.91
N GLN A 283 21.61 5.91 -6.19
CA GLN A 283 22.68 5.15 -6.85
C GLN A 283 22.24 4.44 -8.15
N ASN A 284 21.57 5.12 -9.07
CA ASN A 284 21.06 4.56 -10.33
C ASN A 284 19.98 3.46 -10.15
N TRP A 285 19.41 3.34 -8.96
CA TRP A 285 18.29 2.43 -8.68
C TRP A 285 17.03 3.20 -8.38
N ILE A 286 15.92 2.69 -8.89
CA ILE A 286 14.56 3.13 -8.53
C ILE A 286 13.83 1.94 -7.94
N HIS A 287 13.44 2.03 -6.67
CA HIS A 287 12.77 0.96 -5.92
C HIS A 287 11.28 1.25 -5.80
N LEU A 288 10.44 0.32 -6.23
CA LEU A 288 8.98 0.42 -6.15
C LEU A 288 8.48 0.28 -4.70
N GLY A 289 8.86 1.20 -3.83
CA GLY A 289 8.64 1.13 -2.38
C GLY A 289 7.87 2.31 -1.76
N GLY A 290 7.17 3.12 -2.53
CA GLY A 290 6.43 4.27 -2.01
C GLY A 290 4.92 4.18 -2.23
N ILE A 291 4.41 4.98 -3.16
CA ILE A 291 3.01 4.95 -3.62
C ILE A 291 2.99 4.36 -5.03
N ASN A 292 2.26 3.26 -5.20
CA ASN A 292 1.96 2.70 -6.50
C ASN A 292 0.45 2.47 -6.57
N THR A 293 -0.24 3.35 -7.27
CA THR A 293 -1.70 3.31 -7.33
C THR A 293 -2.24 3.74 -8.69
N HIS A 294 -3.51 3.46 -8.92
CA HIS A 294 -4.25 3.93 -10.08
C HIS A 294 -5.72 4.14 -9.71
N SER A 295 -6.37 5.03 -10.44
CA SER A 295 -7.81 5.26 -10.31
C SER A 295 -8.59 3.98 -10.63
N PRO A 296 -9.46 3.50 -9.74
CA PRO A 296 -10.29 2.33 -10.00
C PRO A 296 -11.32 2.59 -11.12
N GLU A 297 -11.76 3.83 -11.30
CA GLU A 297 -12.68 4.25 -12.36
C GLU A 297 -12.11 4.01 -13.76
N HIS A 298 -10.82 4.23 -13.94
CA HIS A 298 -10.12 4.04 -15.21
C HIS A 298 -9.48 2.65 -15.37
N ALA A 299 -9.68 1.74 -14.43
CA ALA A 299 -9.01 0.43 -14.39
C ALA A 299 -9.26 -0.45 -15.63
N VAL A 300 -10.44 -0.30 -16.29
CA VAL A 300 -10.78 -0.98 -17.56
C VAL A 300 -9.77 -0.71 -18.69
N HIS A 301 -9.04 0.43 -18.61
CA HIS A 301 -8.01 0.82 -19.54
C HIS A 301 -6.59 0.43 -19.11
N SER A 302 -6.45 -0.14 -17.89
CA SER A 302 -5.18 -0.55 -17.27
C SER A 302 -4.15 0.59 -17.14
N PRO A 303 -4.50 1.77 -16.55
CA PRO A 303 -3.62 2.93 -16.48
C PRO A 303 -2.33 2.64 -15.71
N GLY A 304 -2.38 1.84 -14.64
CA GLY A 304 -1.19 1.44 -13.89
C GLY A 304 -0.17 0.69 -14.74
N PHE A 305 -0.62 -0.24 -15.60
CA PHE A 305 0.29 -0.94 -16.53
C PHE A 305 0.88 0.01 -17.57
N VAL A 306 0.07 0.91 -18.14
CA VAL A 306 0.55 1.92 -19.10
C VAL A 306 1.59 2.83 -18.44
N HIS A 307 1.35 3.24 -17.20
CA HIS A 307 2.29 4.04 -16.42
C HIS A 307 3.64 3.34 -16.22
N PHE A 308 3.64 2.06 -15.81
CA PHE A 308 4.87 1.28 -15.69
C PHE A 308 5.69 1.26 -16.97
N VAL A 309 5.03 1.09 -18.12
CA VAL A 309 5.73 1.05 -19.41
C VAL A 309 6.28 2.42 -19.79
N LEU A 310 5.52 3.51 -19.60
CA LEU A 310 5.98 4.89 -19.85
C LEU A 310 7.16 5.27 -18.94
N LEU A 311 7.09 4.90 -17.66
CA LEU A 311 8.20 5.08 -16.72
C LEU A 311 9.45 4.32 -17.19
N SER A 312 9.30 3.04 -17.53
CA SER A 312 10.43 2.23 -18.02
C SER A 312 11.02 2.79 -19.32
N GLU A 313 10.18 3.30 -20.23
CA GLU A 313 10.62 3.97 -21.46
C GLU A 313 11.39 5.27 -21.16
N MET A 314 10.96 6.03 -20.14
CA MET A 314 11.68 7.20 -19.68
C MET A 314 13.04 6.83 -19.08
N LEU A 315 13.08 5.82 -18.19
CA LEU A 315 14.30 5.37 -17.52
C LEU A 315 15.31 4.74 -18.49
N SER A 316 14.84 4.12 -19.57
CA SER A 316 15.72 3.49 -20.57
C SER A 316 16.60 4.48 -21.37
N LYS A 317 16.47 5.78 -21.11
CA LYS A 317 17.39 6.80 -21.64
C LYS A 317 18.76 6.76 -20.95
N ASP A 318 18.85 6.17 -19.77
CA ASP A 318 20.10 5.89 -19.05
C ASP A 318 20.23 4.37 -18.86
N GLU A 319 21.15 3.75 -19.59
CA GLU A 319 21.40 2.31 -19.56
C GLU A 319 21.88 1.80 -18.20
N ASN A 320 22.44 2.68 -17.35
CA ASN A 320 22.89 2.31 -16.01
C ASN A 320 21.76 2.16 -15.00
N MET A 321 20.55 2.66 -15.33
CA MET A 321 19.41 2.60 -14.43
C MET A 321 18.86 1.18 -14.26
N VAL A 322 18.46 0.89 -13.03
CA VAL A 322 17.76 -0.36 -12.67
C VAL A 322 16.44 0.01 -12.00
N PHE A 323 15.34 -0.48 -12.55
CA PHE A 323 14.04 -0.37 -11.91
C PHE A 323 13.72 -1.67 -11.15
N ASP A 324 13.80 -1.59 -9.85
CA ASP A 324 13.51 -2.68 -8.93
C ASP A 324 12.00 -2.75 -8.67
N LEU A 325 11.39 -3.81 -9.15
CA LEU A 325 9.96 -4.05 -9.02
C LEU A 325 9.56 -4.60 -7.63
N THR A 326 10.55 -4.81 -6.77
CA THR A 326 10.45 -5.36 -5.40
C THR A 326 9.94 -6.80 -5.32
N PRO A 327 10.37 -7.58 -4.32
CA PRO A 327 9.91 -8.94 -4.11
C PRO A 327 8.39 -9.02 -3.88
N GLY A 328 7.80 -10.20 -4.03
CA GLY A 328 6.40 -10.41 -3.65
C GLY A 328 5.57 -11.33 -4.56
N GLY A 329 6.12 -11.78 -5.71
CA GLY A 329 5.47 -12.75 -6.59
C GLY A 329 4.23 -12.22 -7.33
N ASP A 330 4.16 -10.92 -7.58
CA ASP A 330 3.08 -10.32 -8.37
C ASP A 330 3.26 -10.65 -9.86
N GLU A 331 2.29 -11.29 -10.48
CA GLU A 331 2.35 -11.71 -11.89
C GLU A 331 2.69 -10.57 -12.86
N TYR A 332 2.21 -9.34 -12.60
CA TYR A 332 2.53 -8.20 -13.47
C TYR A 332 4.00 -7.80 -13.37
N LYS A 333 4.64 -7.92 -12.20
CA LYS A 333 6.06 -7.66 -12.00
C LYS A 333 6.90 -8.68 -12.77
N GLU A 334 6.52 -9.96 -12.69
CA GLU A 334 7.16 -11.04 -13.45
C GLU A 334 7.08 -10.85 -14.96
N ARG A 335 5.97 -10.28 -15.45
CA ARG A 335 5.81 -9.96 -16.88
C ARG A 335 6.59 -8.74 -17.35
N LEU A 336 6.92 -7.83 -16.42
CA LEU A 336 7.71 -6.61 -16.69
C LEU A 336 9.21 -6.87 -16.55
N ALA A 337 9.60 -7.82 -15.71
CA ALA A 337 10.99 -8.09 -15.39
C ALA A 337 11.82 -8.52 -16.62
N THR A 338 13.01 -7.96 -16.75
CA THR A 338 14.04 -8.36 -17.72
C THR A 338 15.13 -9.20 -17.06
N ASP A 339 15.28 -9.08 -15.74
CA ASP A 339 16.28 -9.80 -14.94
C ASP A 339 15.70 -10.17 -13.58
N ARG A 340 16.38 -11.05 -12.86
CA ARG A 340 16.02 -11.48 -11.50
C ARG A 340 17.26 -11.72 -10.68
N ASP A 341 17.17 -11.34 -9.41
CA ASP A 341 18.08 -11.78 -8.37
C ASP A 341 17.30 -12.24 -7.12
N VAL A 342 17.99 -12.42 -6.02
CA VAL A 342 17.39 -12.89 -4.76
C VAL A 342 17.62 -11.88 -3.65
N THR A 343 16.68 -11.84 -2.70
CA THR A 343 16.79 -11.11 -1.45
C THR A 343 16.45 -12.05 -0.31
N TYR A 344 16.82 -11.70 0.92
CA TYR A 344 16.64 -12.61 2.04
C TYR A 344 15.85 -11.94 3.17
N GLY A 345 14.87 -12.63 3.70
CA GLY A 345 14.27 -12.31 4.99
C GLY A 345 14.99 -13.03 6.11
N LEU A 346 15.42 -12.33 7.16
CA LEU A 346 16.19 -12.92 8.25
C LEU A 346 15.54 -12.63 9.61
N ILE A 347 15.27 -13.68 10.36
CA ILE A 347 14.80 -13.62 11.74
C ILE A 347 15.88 -14.18 12.65
N ILE A 348 16.27 -13.43 13.68
CA ILE A 348 17.28 -13.83 14.65
C ILE A 348 16.69 -13.70 16.06
N SER A 349 16.86 -14.73 16.91
CA SER A 349 16.43 -14.69 18.32
C SER A 349 17.11 -15.78 19.15
N ASN A 350 17.23 -15.55 20.45
CA ASN A 350 17.59 -16.60 21.43
C ASN A 350 16.39 -17.52 21.72
N SER A 351 15.16 -17.17 21.34
CA SER A 351 13.97 -17.96 21.55
C SER A 351 13.83 -19.08 20.53
N LYS A 352 14.00 -20.33 20.95
CA LYS A 352 13.78 -21.52 20.10
C LYS A 352 12.36 -21.51 19.49
N LYS A 353 11.35 -21.05 20.23
CA LYS A 353 9.96 -20.96 19.76
C LYS A 353 9.83 -19.94 18.61
N ALA A 354 10.48 -18.78 18.70
CA ALA A 354 10.47 -17.77 17.66
C ALA A 354 11.12 -18.31 16.38
N ILE A 355 12.27 -18.98 16.50
CA ILE A 355 12.98 -19.55 15.37
C ILE A 355 12.22 -20.70 14.73
N LEU A 356 11.63 -21.61 15.51
CA LEU A 356 10.80 -22.69 14.98
C LEU A 356 9.61 -22.11 14.19
N LYS A 357 8.94 -21.09 14.74
CA LYS A 357 7.85 -20.38 14.04
C LYS A 357 8.35 -19.73 12.76
N GLY A 358 9.53 -19.11 12.80
CA GLY A 358 10.16 -18.52 11.61
C GLY A 358 10.42 -19.57 10.52
N LYS A 359 11.04 -20.69 10.87
CA LYS A 359 11.31 -21.81 9.94
C LYS A 359 10.02 -22.41 9.36
N ALA A 360 9.01 -22.65 10.19
CA ALA A 360 7.71 -23.14 9.70
C ALA A 360 7.04 -22.13 8.74
N ARG A 361 7.26 -20.83 8.95
CA ARG A 361 6.80 -19.80 8.02
C ARG A 361 7.53 -19.88 6.67
N VAL A 362 8.84 -20.05 6.69
CA VAL A 362 9.65 -20.21 5.47
C VAL A 362 9.14 -21.40 4.66
N GLU A 363 8.97 -22.58 5.30
CA GLU A 363 8.45 -23.78 4.64
C GLU A 363 7.05 -23.57 4.04
N PHE A 364 6.16 -22.88 4.76
CA PHE A 364 4.83 -22.54 4.26
C PHE A 364 4.90 -21.63 3.03
N ASP A 365 5.71 -20.58 3.08
CA ASP A 365 5.85 -19.62 1.99
C ASP A 365 6.44 -20.29 0.73
N GLU A 366 7.45 -21.14 0.89
CA GLU A 366 8.01 -21.94 -0.20
C GLU A 366 6.99 -22.90 -0.81
N LEU A 367 6.20 -23.57 0.03
CA LEU A 367 5.15 -24.47 -0.46
C LEU A 367 4.12 -23.71 -1.31
N MET A 368 3.70 -22.52 -0.87
CA MET A 368 2.77 -21.69 -1.62
C MET A 368 3.38 -21.23 -2.96
N LEU A 369 4.63 -20.78 -2.95
CA LEU A 369 5.33 -20.36 -4.17
C LEU A 369 5.48 -21.52 -5.17
N ARG A 370 5.84 -22.73 -4.71
CA ARG A 370 5.89 -23.93 -5.56
C ARG A 370 4.54 -24.28 -6.20
N GLN A 371 3.43 -23.93 -5.54
CA GLN A 371 2.07 -24.09 -6.08
C GLN A 371 1.64 -22.92 -6.98
N GLY A 372 2.53 -21.98 -7.28
CA GLY A 372 2.20 -20.77 -8.05
C GLY A 372 1.29 -19.79 -7.29
N ARG A 373 1.16 -19.95 -5.96
CA ARG A 373 0.33 -19.09 -5.11
C ARG A 373 1.21 -18.10 -4.34
N ARG A 374 0.77 -16.89 -4.28
CA ARG A 374 1.44 -15.83 -3.53
C ARG A 374 1.15 -15.97 -2.03
N PRO A 375 2.17 -16.19 -1.14
CA PRO A 375 1.94 -16.42 0.29
C PRO A 375 1.12 -15.31 0.96
N VAL A 376 1.48 -14.04 0.69
CA VAL A 376 0.78 -12.86 1.23
C VAL A 376 -0.70 -12.83 0.82
N SER A 377 -1.05 -13.26 -0.40
CA SER A 377 -2.44 -13.31 -0.86
C SER A 377 -3.23 -14.36 -0.09
N VAL A 378 -2.65 -15.57 0.08
CA VAL A 378 -3.28 -16.65 0.86
C VAL A 378 -3.53 -16.23 2.30
N GLU A 379 -2.52 -15.63 2.97
CA GLU A 379 -2.70 -15.10 4.32
C GLU A 379 -3.79 -14.04 4.42
N ASN A 380 -3.82 -13.14 3.43
CA ASN A 380 -4.78 -12.06 3.40
C ASN A 380 -6.21 -12.58 3.22
N ASP A 381 -6.40 -13.59 2.36
CA ASP A 381 -7.70 -14.25 2.19
C ASP A 381 -8.16 -14.91 3.49
N VAL A 382 -7.28 -15.68 4.15
CA VAL A 382 -7.59 -16.29 5.45
C VAL A 382 -7.90 -15.23 6.51
N ARG A 383 -7.11 -14.16 6.58
CA ARG A 383 -7.35 -13.05 7.53
C ARG A 383 -8.67 -12.37 7.28
N LYS A 384 -9.03 -12.16 6.01
CA LYS A 384 -10.30 -11.56 5.60
C LYS A 384 -11.49 -12.42 6.01
N GLU A 385 -11.45 -13.72 5.71
CA GLU A 385 -12.51 -14.65 6.09
C GLU A 385 -12.68 -14.73 7.61
N LEU A 386 -11.58 -14.79 8.37
CA LEU A 386 -11.62 -14.75 9.83
C LEU A 386 -12.20 -13.44 10.38
N HIS A 387 -11.86 -12.29 9.75
CA HIS A 387 -12.42 -10.99 10.12
C HIS A 387 -13.94 -10.98 9.91
N ILE A 388 -14.40 -11.42 8.75
CA ILE A 388 -15.82 -11.51 8.39
C ILE A 388 -16.55 -12.45 9.36
N TRP A 389 -15.99 -13.63 9.61
CA TRP A 389 -16.57 -14.60 10.52
C TRP A 389 -16.71 -14.05 11.95
N LYS A 390 -15.67 -13.42 12.50
CA LYS A 390 -15.69 -12.77 13.82
C LYS A 390 -16.77 -11.69 13.90
N HIS A 391 -16.90 -10.85 12.86
CA HIS A 391 -17.93 -9.83 12.79
C HIS A 391 -19.34 -10.44 12.78
N ARG A 392 -19.57 -11.47 11.97
CA ARG A 392 -20.84 -12.19 11.90
C ARG A 392 -21.18 -12.89 13.23
N ALA A 393 -20.22 -13.59 13.84
CA ALA A 393 -20.40 -14.25 15.13
C ALA A 393 -20.76 -13.27 16.25
N LYS A 394 -20.13 -12.10 16.30
CA LYS A 394 -20.44 -11.04 17.29
C LYS A 394 -21.86 -10.48 17.12
N ASN A 395 -22.39 -10.51 15.91
CA ASN A 395 -23.75 -9.97 15.62
C ASN A 395 -24.84 -11.04 15.74
N LEU A 396 -24.53 -12.33 15.62
CA LEU A 396 -25.48 -13.45 15.83
C LEU A 396 -26.17 -13.40 17.20
N THR A 397 -25.41 -13.04 18.23
CA THR A 397 -25.93 -12.95 19.62
C THR A 397 -26.85 -11.77 19.86
N LYS A 398 -26.89 -10.78 18.96
CA LYS A 398 -27.61 -9.52 19.17
C LYS A 398 -28.85 -9.32 18.27
N ARG A 399 -28.93 -9.88 17.07
CA ARG A 399 -29.98 -9.56 16.07
C ARG A 399 -30.35 -10.67 15.08
N GLY A 400 -30.09 -11.94 15.36
CA GLY A 400 -30.44 -13.07 14.47
C GLY A 400 -29.40 -13.34 13.36
N LEU A 401 -29.72 -14.26 12.44
CA LEU A 401 -28.81 -14.66 11.35
C LEU A 401 -28.38 -13.47 10.52
N PRO A 402 -27.06 -13.30 10.26
CA PRO A 402 -26.55 -12.25 9.41
C PRO A 402 -27.18 -12.36 8.02
N LYS A 403 -27.74 -11.26 7.51
CA LYS A 403 -28.01 -11.16 6.08
C LYS A 403 -26.64 -11.23 5.41
N LEU A 404 -26.37 -12.32 4.71
CA LEU A 404 -25.27 -12.36 3.76
C LEU A 404 -25.41 -11.12 2.86
N TYR A 405 -24.28 -10.48 2.55
CA TYR A 405 -24.25 -9.51 1.47
C TYR A 405 -24.79 -10.29 0.26
N ASP A 406 -26.06 -10.13 0.01
CA ASP A 406 -26.67 -10.70 -1.15
C ASP A 406 -25.94 -10.05 -2.32
N ASN A 407 -25.03 -10.81 -2.92
CA ASN A 407 -24.84 -10.65 -4.34
C ASN A 407 -26.24 -10.90 -4.90
N PRO A 408 -27.02 -9.90 -5.27
CA PRO A 408 -28.37 -10.15 -5.67
C PRO A 408 -28.24 -11.07 -6.88
N LYS A 409 -28.56 -12.36 -6.68
CA LYS A 409 -28.93 -13.14 -7.84
C LYS A 409 -30.01 -12.31 -8.47
N VAL A 410 -29.71 -11.75 -9.64
CA VAL A 410 -30.67 -10.95 -10.39
C VAL A 410 -31.93 -11.80 -10.49
N ARG A 411 -32.93 -11.50 -9.65
CA ARG A 411 -34.21 -12.17 -9.74
C ARG A 411 -35.07 -11.27 -10.62
N LEU A 412 -35.46 -11.78 -11.75
CA LEU A 412 -36.31 -11.08 -12.73
C LEU A 412 -37.55 -10.44 -12.07
N GLU A 413 -38.05 -11.06 -11.00
CA GLU A 413 -39.19 -10.57 -10.19
C GLU A 413 -38.97 -9.19 -9.53
N ASN A 414 -37.73 -8.74 -9.43
CA ASN A 414 -37.34 -7.50 -8.73
C ASN A 414 -36.81 -6.43 -9.67
N VAL A 415 -37.00 -6.58 -10.98
CA VAL A 415 -36.60 -5.57 -11.99
C VAL A 415 -37.75 -4.60 -12.22
N TYR A 416 -37.44 -3.34 -12.10
CA TYR A 416 -38.39 -2.24 -12.33
C TYR A 416 -37.82 -1.25 -13.32
N GLU A 417 -38.62 -0.83 -14.29
CA GLU A 417 -38.29 0.23 -15.22
C GLU A 417 -38.68 1.57 -14.63
N ILE A 418 -37.87 2.61 -14.84
CA ILE A 418 -38.01 3.91 -14.22
C ILE A 418 -38.17 4.96 -15.32
N ASN A 419 -39.30 5.70 -15.24
CA ASN A 419 -39.52 6.84 -16.12
C ASN A 419 -38.84 8.09 -15.57
N LYS A 420 -38.03 8.74 -16.39
CA LYS A 420 -37.43 10.04 -16.08
C LYS A 420 -38.51 11.12 -16.09
N LYS A 421 -38.79 11.71 -14.91
CA LYS A 421 -39.70 12.88 -14.79
C LYS A 421 -38.87 14.17 -14.73
N GLU A 422 -39.44 15.26 -15.27
CA GLU A 422 -38.76 16.56 -15.34
C GLU A 422 -38.73 17.36 -14.02
N ASP A 423 -39.54 17.02 -13.03
CA ASP A 423 -39.64 17.79 -11.78
C ASP A 423 -38.56 17.41 -10.76
N CYS A 424 -37.69 18.35 -10.46
CA CYS A 424 -36.69 18.28 -9.40
C CYS A 424 -37.10 19.07 -8.18
N GLU A 425 -37.33 18.40 -7.06
CA GLU A 425 -37.30 19.04 -5.75
C GLU A 425 -35.86 19.50 -5.44
N GLN A 426 -35.70 20.70 -4.88
CA GLN A 426 -34.43 21.21 -4.43
C GLN A 426 -33.90 20.32 -3.29
N LEU A 427 -32.78 19.59 -3.54
CA LEU A 427 -32.21 18.71 -2.54
C LEU A 427 -31.38 19.49 -1.51
N SER A 428 -31.49 19.09 -0.26
CA SER A 428 -30.66 19.62 0.85
C SER A 428 -29.24 19.07 0.89
N PHE A 429 -28.84 18.27 -0.12
CA PHE A 429 -27.53 17.59 -0.19
C PHE A 429 -27.05 17.49 -1.64
N LYS A 430 -25.73 17.34 -1.80
CA LYS A 430 -25.08 17.15 -3.10
C LYS A 430 -24.83 15.65 -3.36
N VAL A 431 -25.33 15.15 -4.47
CA VAL A 431 -25.01 13.80 -4.97
C VAL A 431 -23.66 13.84 -5.66
N LYS A 432 -22.77 12.95 -5.27
CA LYS A 432 -21.41 12.82 -5.85
C LYS A 432 -21.30 11.50 -6.59
N LYS A 433 -20.61 11.52 -7.74
CA LYS A 433 -20.34 10.34 -8.55
C LYS A 433 -18.89 9.89 -8.34
N ASN A 434 -18.66 8.59 -8.15
CA ASN A 434 -17.35 7.94 -8.04
C ASN A 434 -16.40 8.58 -6.99
N HIS A 435 -16.95 9.13 -5.91
CA HIS A 435 -16.22 9.90 -4.93
C HIS A 435 -15.58 8.99 -3.86
N LEU A 436 -14.29 8.69 -4.02
CA LEU A 436 -13.56 7.73 -3.19
C LEU A 436 -13.54 8.10 -1.71
N GLU A 437 -13.43 9.41 -1.38
CA GLU A 437 -13.42 9.89 -0.01
C GLU A 437 -14.70 9.51 0.74
N ASP A 438 -15.87 9.75 0.10
CA ASP A 438 -17.16 9.38 0.69
C ASP A 438 -17.28 7.86 0.87
N LEU A 439 -16.78 7.06 -0.08
CA LEU A 439 -16.81 5.60 0.00
C LEU A 439 -15.92 5.06 1.14
N LEU A 440 -14.80 5.73 1.44
CA LEU A 440 -13.95 5.41 2.59
C LEU A 440 -14.63 5.64 3.94
N LEU A 441 -15.67 6.49 3.99
CA LEU A 441 -16.49 6.76 5.19
C LEU A 441 -17.50 5.65 5.47
N TYR A 442 -17.57 4.59 4.64
CA TYR A 442 -18.46 3.46 4.91
C TYR A 442 -18.16 2.82 6.25
N TRP A 443 -19.22 2.71 7.06
CA TRP A 443 -19.17 2.02 8.34
C TRP A 443 -20.30 1.00 8.45
N SER A 444 -19.97 -0.23 8.88
CA SER A 444 -20.94 -1.32 9.03
C SER A 444 -21.77 -1.15 10.30
N GLU A 445 -23.09 -1.21 10.16
CA GLU A 445 -24.02 -1.26 11.28
C GLU A 445 -24.75 -2.60 11.35
N GLY A 446 -24.71 -3.26 12.50
CA GLY A 446 -25.42 -4.51 12.73
C GLY A 446 -24.97 -5.65 11.80
N ASN A 447 -25.92 -6.17 11.00
CA ASN A 447 -25.69 -7.32 10.10
C ASN A 447 -25.27 -6.92 8.68
N GLN A 448 -24.89 -5.65 8.45
CA GLN A 448 -24.39 -5.20 7.16
C GLN A 448 -23.00 -5.81 6.87
N ALA A 449 -22.56 -5.69 5.61
CA ALA A 449 -21.22 -6.06 5.22
C ALA A 449 -20.17 -5.35 6.07
N THR A 450 -19.07 -6.04 6.39
CA THR A 450 -17.93 -5.39 7.02
C THR A 450 -17.39 -4.29 6.10
N ARG A 451 -16.68 -3.31 6.66
CA ARG A 451 -15.99 -2.29 5.87
C ARG A 451 -15.06 -2.92 4.82
N TRP A 452 -14.38 -4.00 5.16
CA TRP A 452 -13.50 -4.72 4.24
C TRP A 452 -14.25 -5.32 3.05
N GLU A 453 -15.39 -5.99 3.30
CA GLU A 453 -16.25 -6.52 2.23
C GLU A 453 -16.77 -5.40 1.33
N ALA A 454 -17.26 -4.30 1.93
CA ALA A 454 -17.79 -3.16 1.19
C ALA A 454 -16.74 -2.50 0.29
N LEU A 455 -15.58 -2.13 0.84
CA LEU A 455 -14.50 -1.51 0.06
C LEU A 455 -13.98 -2.44 -1.04
N THR A 456 -13.88 -3.76 -0.77
CA THR A 456 -13.51 -4.75 -1.81
C THR A 456 -14.54 -4.77 -2.94
N HIS A 457 -15.82 -4.73 -2.59
CA HIS A 457 -16.90 -4.67 -3.58
C HIS A 457 -16.83 -3.37 -4.38
N PHE A 458 -16.70 -2.23 -3.72
CA PHE A 458 -16.61 -0.92 -4.34
C PHE A 458 -15.47 -0.86 -5.37
N MET A 459 -14.27 -1.27 -4.96
CA MET A 459 -13.12 -1.30 -5.87
C MET A 459 -13.37 -2.19 -7.08
N LYS A 460 -13.86 -3.43 -6.87
CA LYS A 460 -14.11 -4.36 -7.98
C LYS A 460 -15.21 -3.88 -8.92
N SER A 461 -16.23 -3.19 -8.42
CA SER A 461 -17.31 -2.65 -9.26
C SER A 461 -16.79 -1.49 -10.12
N MET A 462 -16.04 -0.57 -9.54
CA MET A 462 -15.40 0.51 -10.32
C MET A 462 -14.42 -0.05 -11.37
N GLU A 463 -13.62 -1.06 -11.01
CA GLU A 463 -12.69 -1.73 -11.93
C GLU A 463 -13.40 -2.43 -13.12
N ARG A 464 -14.69 -2.75 -12.99
CA ARG A 464 -15.54 -3.24 -14.10
C ARG A 464 -16.16 -2.12 -14.93
N GLY A 465 -15.93 -0.85 -14.56
CA GLY A 465 -16.51 0.32 -15.23
C GLY A 465 -17.95 0.62 -14.78
N GLU A 466 -18.31 0.23 -13.56
CA GLU A 466 -19.58 0.58 -12.93
C GLU A 466 -19.45 1.89 -12.15
N ASP A 467 -20.46 2.72 -12.21
CA ASP A 467 -20.51 3.99 -11.49
C ASP A 467 -21.17 3.83 -10.12
N VAL A 468 -20.72 4.62 -9.14
CA VAL A 468 -21.39 4.74 -7.85
C VAL A 468 -21.77 6.18 -7.58
N TYR A 469 -23.03 6.38 -7.18
CA TYR A 469 -23.51 7.66 -6.69
C TYR A 469 -23.63 7.59 -5.18
N CYS A 470 -23.14 8.61 -4.48
CA CYS A 470 -23.09 8.62 -3.02
C CYS A 470 -23.41 9.98 -2.43
N VAL A 471 -23.76 9.96 -1.16
CA VAL A 471 -23.95 11.14 -0.31
C VAL A 471 -23.39 10.84 1.07
N SER A 472 -22.64 11.79 1.62
CA SER A 472 -22.07 11.74 2.97
C SER A 472 -22.51 12.94 3.79
N ARG A 473 -22.54 12.77 5.11
CA ARG A 473 -22.74 13.83 6.11
C ARG A 473 -21.92 13.53 7.35
N ASN A 474 -21.34 14.55 7.96
CA ASN A 474 -20.65 14.43 9.25
C ASN A 474 -19.68 13.24 9.31
N THR A 475 -18.80 13.12 8.32
CA THR A 475 -17.80 12.05 8.24
C THR A 475 -18.37 10.61 8.11
N GLU A 476 -19.63 10.48 7.67
CA GLU A 476 -20.28 9.19 7.44
C GLU A 476 -20.90 9.10 6.04
N LEU A 477 -20.76 7.94 5.41
CA LEU A 477 -21.49 7.61 4.19
C LEU A 477 -22.96 7.36 4.56
N MET A 478 -23.87 8.19 4.04
CA MET A 478 -25.30 8.09 4.34
C MET A 478 -26.02 7.16 3.38
N ALA A 479 -25.68 7.22 2.10
CA ALA A 479 -26.26 6.35 1.09
C ALA A 479 -25.33 6.19 -0.11
N CYS A 480 -25.42 5.06 -0.80
CA CYS A 480 -24.88 4.90 -2.15
C CYS A 480 -25.73 3.95 -3.00
N ILE A 481 -25.67 4.15 -4.31
CA ILE A 481 -26.33 3.33 -5.34
C ILE A 481 -25.34 3.07 -6.46
N TRP A 482 -25.23 1.82 -6.86
CA TRP A 482 -24.41 1.41 -8.00
C TRP A 482 -25.21 1.42 -9.27
N VAL A 483 -24.55 1.82 -10.36
CA VAL A 483 -25.11 1.86 -11.69
C VAL A 483 -24.17 1.13 -12.63
N ALA A 484 -24.68 0.08 -13.26
CA ALA A 484 -23.97 -0.66 -14.29
C ALA A 484 -24.62 -0.44 -15.65
N ASN A 485 -23.83 -0.57 -16.70
CA ASN A 485 -24.36 -0.74 -18.06
C ASN A 485 -24.99 -2.13 -18.18
N GLY A 486 -26.08 -2.27 -18.92
CA GLY A 486 -26.77 -3.53 -19.14
C GLY A 486 -25.87 -4.64 -19.65
N LYS A 487 -24.89 -4.32 -20.50
CA LYS A 487 -23.86 -5.25 -20.96
C LYS A 487 -23.05 -5.91 -19.82
N ALA A 488 -22.80 -5.19 -18.73
CA ALA A 488 -22.08 -5.73 -17.55
C ALA A 488 -22.94 -6.72 -16.75
N ILE A 489 -24.26 -6.60 -16.85
CA ILE A 489 -25.24 -7.41 -16.11
C ILE A 489 -25.68 -8.63 -16.93
N VAL A 490 -25.81 -8.51 -18.25
CA VAL A 490 -26.23 -9.58 -19.14
C VAL A 490 -25.12 -10.64 -19.24
N LYS A 491 -25.23 -11.68 -18.41
CA LYS A 491 -24.30 -12.82 -18.40
C LYS A 491 -24.95 -14.15 -18.85
N SER A 492 -26.24 -14.13 -19.15
CA SER A 492 -27.01 -15.29 -19.59
C SER A 492 -28.10 -14.87 -20.56
N GLU A 493 -28.59 -15.81 -21.38
CA GLU A 493 -29.71 -15.57 -22.29
C GLU A 493 -30.98 -15.10 -21.58
N GLU A 494 -31.24 -15.64 -20.39
CA GLU A 494 -32.37 -15.26 -19.54
C GLU A 494 -32.32 -13.76 -19.13
N LEU A 495 -31.16 -13.22 -18.85
CA LEU A 495 -30.97 -11.81 -18.51
C LEU A 495 -31.03 -10.90 -19.74
N SER A 496 -30.67 -11.41 -20.92
CA SER A 496 -30.75 -10.68 -22.20
C SER A 496 -32.18 -10.38 -22.63
N THR A 497 -33.17 -11.11 -22.10
CA THR A 497 -34.59 -10.85 -22.39
C THR A 497 -35.11 -9.61 -21.62
N VAL A 498 -34.46 -9.22 -20.53
CA VAL A 498 -34.89 -8.13 -19.66
C VAL A 498 -33.98 -6.90 -19.77
N PHE A 499 -32.70 -7.08 -20.10
CA PHE A 499 -31.72 -6.00 -20.20
C PHE A 499 -31.13 -5.91 -21.60
N SER A 500 -31.11 -4.70 -22.16
CA SER A 500 -30.34 -4.38 -23.35
C SER A 500 -28.93 -3.90 -22.99
N GLU A 501 -27.98 -3.92 -23.93
CA GLU A 501 -26.63 -3.43 -23.70
C GLU A 501 -26.57 -1.92 -23.36
N GLU A 502 -27.58 -1.15 -23.81
CA GLU A 502 -27.68 0.29 -23.61
C GLU A 502 -28.39 0.68 -22.29
N ASP A 503 -29.00 -0.29 -21.58
CA ASP A 503 -29.70 -0.02 -20.34
C ASP A 503 -28.76 0.43 -19.21
N HIS A 504 -29.25 1.33 -18.37
CA HIS A 504 -28.61 1.71 -17.11
C HIS A 504 -29.30 1.00 -15.96
N VAL A 505 -28.57 0.13 -15.26
CA VAL A 505 -29.13 -0.73 -14.21
C VAL A 505 -28.63 -0.28 -12.84
N MET A 506 -29.56 0.24 -12.03
CA MET A 506 -29.32 0.62 -10.63
C MET A 506 -29.44 -0.60 -9.73
N TYR A 507 -28.45 -0.82 -8.88
CA TYR A 507 -28.40 -1.98 -8.00
C TYR A 507 -27.51 -1.72 -6.77
N HIS A 508 -27.39 -2.66 -5.83
CA HIS A 508 -26.61 -2.52 -4.61
C HIS A 508 -26.87 -1.20 -3.86
N PHE A 509 -28.09 -1.10 -3.33
CA PHE A 509 -28.53 0.04 -2.56
C PHE A 509 -27.97 -0.04 -1.14
N TYR A 510 -27.36 1.04 -0.67
CA TYR A 510 -27.01 1.24 0.72
C TYR A 510 -27.67 2.52 1.22
N CYS A 511 -28.30 2.44 2.40
CA CYS A 511 -28.92 3.59 3.03
C CYS A 511 -28.87 3.44 4.55
N LYS A 512 -28.33 4.44 5.25
CA LYS A 512 -28.43 4.50 6.71
C LYS A 512 -29.86 4.79 7.15
N PRO A 513 -30.30 4.26 8.31
CA PRO A 513 -31.66 4.45 8.81
C PRO A 513 -32.07 5.92 8.90
N GLN A 514 -31.17 6.80 9.34
CA GLN A 514 -31.45 8.25 9.47
C GLN A 514 -31.63 8.96 8.13
N PHE A 515 -31.15 8.41 7.03
CA PHE A 515 -31.27 8.97 5.69
C PHE A 515 -32.47 8.41 4.89
N LYS A 516 -33.23 7.47 5.46
CA LYS A 516 -34.29 6.75 4.76
C LYS A 516 -35.39 7.66 4.20
N LYS A 517 -35.70 8.73 4.91
CA LYS A 517 -36.72 9.72 4.46
C LYS A 517 -36.28 10.51 3.22
N GLU A 518 -35.00 10.78 3.09
CA GLU A 518 -34.38 11.54 1.99
C GLU A 518 -33.98 10.65 0.81
N PHE A 519 -33.99 9.33 1.01
CA PHE A 519 -33.48 8.37 0.03
C PHE A 519 -34.22 8.40 -1.31
N SER A 520 -35.53 8.66 -1.30
CA SER A 520 -36.33 8.82 -2.54
C SER A 520 -35.87 10.03 -3.36
N GLY A 521 -35.56 11.15 -2.71
CA GLY A 521 -34.98 12.33 -3.35
C GLY A 521 -33.58 12.06 -3.92
N PHE A 522 -32.74 11.35 -3.16
CA PHE A 522 -31.44 10.91 -3.62
C PHE A 522 -31.53 10.04 -4.87
N PHE A 523 -32.41 9.05 -4.88
CA PHE A 523 -32.67 8.18 -6.04
C PHE A 523 -33.12 8.98 -7.27
N LYS A 524 -34.11 9.90 -7.11
CA LYS A 524 -34.57 10.78 -8.20
C LYS A 524 -33.42 11.61 -8.80
N ALA A 525 -32.58 12.18 -7.96
CA ALA A 525 -31.42 12.98 -8.40
C ALA A 525 -30.43 12.18 -9.24
N ILE A 526 -30.22 10.91 -8.90
CA ILE A 526 -29.35 10.00 -9.70
C ILE A 526 -30.01 9.74 -11.06
N VAL A 527 -31.29 9.41 -11.10
CA VAL A 527 -32.03 9.16 -12.34
C VAL A 527 -31.94 10.36 -13.30
N GLN A 528 -31.99 11.58 -12.78
CA GLN A 528 -31.85 12.78 -13.59
C GLN A 528 -30.45 13.00 -14.17
N GLN A 529 -29.41 12.59 -13.45
CA GLN A 529 -28.00 12.68 -13.92
C GLN A 529 -27.65 11.61 -14.96
N MET A 530 -28.49 10.57 -15.13
CA MET A 530 -28.21 9.52 -16.09
C MET A 530 -28.42 10.00 -17.53
N PRO A 531 -27.66 9.42 -18.50
CA PRO A 531 -27.84 9.71 -19.91
C PRO A 531 -29.26 9.39 -20.40
N VAL A 532 -29.70 10.07 -21.46
CA VAL A 532 -31.04 9.88 -22.06
C VAL A 532 -31.14 8.62 -22.92
N LYS A 533 -29.99 8.05 -23.33
CA LYS A 533 -29.97 6.81 -24.13
C LYS A 533 -30.16 5.58 -23.25
N GLY A 534 -31.03 4.67 -23.69
CA GLY A 534 -31.37 3.43 -23.00
C GLY A 534 -32.44 3.59 -21.92
N HIS A 535 -32.92 2.47 -21.40
CA HIS A 535 -33.87 2.44 -20.31
C HIS A 535 -33.14 2.46 -18.98
N ILE A 536 -33.73 3.14 -17.98
CA ILE A 536 -33.25 3.11 -16.61
C ILE A 536 -34.00 2.00 -15.89
N LYS A 537 -33.30 1.01 -15.35
CA LYS A 537 -33.86 -0.12 -14.63
C LYS A 537 -33.28 -0.20 -13.23
N ALA A 538 -34.06 -0.65 -12.25
CA ALA A 538 -33.59 -0.85 -10.88
C ALA A 538 -33.85 -2.28 -10.41
N LEU A 539 -32.86 -2.87 -9.74
CA LEU A 539 -32.95 -4.14 -9.04
C LEU A 539 -33.25 -3.88 -7.57
N LEU A 540 -34.54 -3.84 -7.20
CA LEU A 540 -34.98 -3.45 -5.86
C LEU A 540 -35.12 -4.68 -4.96
N SER A 541 -34.36 -4.73 -3.86
CA SER A 541 -34.60 -5.68 -2.78
C SER A 541 -35.86 -5.34 -1.99
N LYS A 542 -36.33 -6.28 -1.15
CA LYS A 542 -37.52 -6.08 -0.29
C LYS A 542 -37.42 -4.81 0.56
N ASP A 543 -36.23 -4.46 1.02
CA ASP A 543 -35.99 -3.30 1.91
C ASP A 543 -36.16 -1.95 1.19
N TYR A 544 -36.14 -1.94 -0.16
CA TYR A 544 -36.25 -0.74 -1.00
C TYR A 544 -37.55 -0.69 -1.84
N LYS A 545 -38.47 -1.61 -1.62
CA LYS A 545 -39.79 -1.62 -2.34
C LYS A 545 -40.60 -0.36 -2.15
N PHE A 546 -40.38 0.40 -1.06
CA PHE A 546 -41.03 1.71 -0.85
C PHE A 546 -40.74 2.74 -1.96
N LEU A 547 -39.65 2.54 -2.72
CA LEU A 547 -39.32 3.37 -3.89
C LEU A 547 -40.35 3.19 -5.03
N ILE A 548 -40.96 2.02 -5.15
CA ILE A 548 -41.91 1.69 -6.22
C ILE A 548 -43.12 2.62 -6.13
N GLU A 549 -43.65 2.84 -4.92
CA GLU A 549 -44.82 3.68 -4.67
C GLU A 549 -44.51 5.17 -4.88
N ASN A 550 -43.27 5.59 -4.59
CA ASN A 550 -42.87 7.01 -4.61
C ASN A 550 -42.30 7.47 -5.95
N LEU A 551 -41.98 6.57 -6.90
CA LEU A 551 -41.17 6.88 -8.07
C LEU A 551 -41.78 6.48 -9.42
N ASN A 552 -43.07 6.12 -9.47
CA ASN A 552 -43.71 5.62 -10.71
C ASN A 552 -42.86 4.55 -11.42
N CYS A 553 -42.41 3.57 -10.67
CA CYS A 553 -41.69 2.42 -11.20
C CYS A 553 -42.68 1.38 -11.72
N PHE A 554 -42.47 0.88 -12.93
CA PHE A 554 -43.27 -0.19 -13.50
C PHE A 554 -42.44 -1.48 -13.48
N LYS A 555 -43.11 -2.61 -13.22
CA LYS A 555 -42.43 -3.90 -13.29
C LYS A 555 -41.98 -4.12 -14.73
N ALA A 556 -40.64 -4.37 -14.94
CA ALA A 556 -40.16 -4.70 -16.25
C ALA A 556 -40.73 -6.07 -16.66
N GLY A 557 -41.38 -6.13 -17.80
CA GLY A 557 -42.12 -7.30 -18.30
C GLY A 557 -41.19 -8.47 -18.65
#